data_63b208f1aca3d97b4808eba6c4ba94bc
#
_entry.id   63b208f1aca3d97b4808eba6c4ba94bc
#
_cell.length_a   1.000
_cell.length_b   1.000
_cell.length_c   1.000
_cell.angle_alpha   90.00
_cell.angle_beta   90.00
_cell.angle_gamma   90.00
#
_symmetry.space_group_name_H-M   'P 1'
#
loop_
_entity.id
_entity.type
_entity.pdbx_description
1 polymer ?
#
loop_
_entity_poly.entity_id
_entity_poly.type
_entity_poly.pdbx_seq_one_letter_code
_entity_poly.pdbx_strand_id
1 'polypeptide(L)' 'MSREAVLENVRRFRAIASLYRQTAAFRPDQRWSLLGQAKDWEHRALAELETYFGGSKQPTSTQLEFAIAA' A
#
# COMPACT_ATOMS: atom_id res chain seq x y z
N MET A 1 -7.48 17.50 -5.55
CA MET A 1 -7.74 16.24 -6.22
C MET A 1 -9.08 15.68 -5.78
N SER A 2 -9.85 15.14 -6.68
CA SER A 2 -11.19 14.68 -6.34
C SER A 2 -11.09 13.33 -5.63
N ARG A 3 -12.14 13.06 -4.87
CA ARG A 3 -12.23 11.79 -4.15
C ARG A 3 -12.18 10.61 -5.12
N GLU A 4 -12.88 10.73 -6.23
CA GLU A 4 -12.90 9.65 -7.20
C GLU A 4 -11.55 9.40 -7.81
N ALA A 5 -10.78 10.47 -8.06
CA ALA A 5 -9.46 10.31 -8.61
C ALA A 5 -8.54 9.60 -7.63
N VAL A 6 -8.65 9.93 -6.35
CA VAL A 6 -7.85 9.28 -5.32
C VAL A 6 -8.20 7.80 -5.23
N LEU A 7 -9.49 7.50 -5.18
CA LEU A 7 -9.93 6.12 -5.07
C LEU A 7 -9.53 5.31 -6.30
N GLU A 8 -9.56 5.94 -7.47
CA GLU A 8 -9.13 5.27 -8.69
C GLU A 8 -7.65 4.94 -8.62
N ASN A 9 -6.84 5.87 -8.14
CA ASN A 9 -5.42 5.63 -7.99
C ASN A 9 -5.15 4.49 -7.00
N VAL A 10 -5.85 4.49 -5.89
CA VAL A 10 -5.70 3.43 -4.89
C VAL A 10 -6.03 2.08 -5.51
N ARG A 11 -7.12 2.02 -6.23
CA ARG A 11 -7.54 0.79 -6.88
C ARG A 11 -6.49 0.29 -7.86
N ARG A 12 -5.94 1.23 -8.62
CA ARG A 12 -4.92 0.91 -9.62
C ARG A 12 -3.65 0.39 -8.95
N PHE A 13 -3.19 1.06 -7.91
CA PHE A 13 -1.99 0.63 -7.20
C PHE A 13 -2.18 -0.75 -6.59
N ARG A 14 -3.35 -1.02 -6.03
CA ARG A 14 -3.63 -2.32 -5.46
C ARG A 14 -3.68 -3.42 -6.50
N ALA A 15 -4.24 -3.10 -7.67
CA ALA A 15 -4.28 -4.06 -8.75
C ALA A 15 -2.87 -4.42 -9.21
N ILE A 16 -2.00 -3.43 -9.30
CA ILE A 16 -0.61 -3.68 -9.68
C ILE A 16 0.07 -4.55 -8.64
N ALA A 17 -0.14 -4.26 -7.37
CA ALA A 17 0.44 -5.07 -6.30
C ALA A 17 -0.04 -6.51 -6.39
N SER A 18 -1.30 -6.70 -6.70
CA SER A 18 -1.86 -8.03 -6.83
C SER A 18 -1.21 -8.80 -7.97
N LEU A 19 -0.94 -8.11 -9.09
CA LEU A 19 -0.27 -8.74 -10.21
C LEU A 19 1.14 -9.19 -9.83
N TYR A 20 1.85 -8.37 -9.09
CA TYR A 20 3.19 -8.76 -8.64
C TYR A 20 3.13 -9.99 -7.75
N ARG A 21 2.13 -10.08 -6.88
CA ARG A 21 1.99 -11.25 -6.03
C ARG A 21 1.68 -12.50 -6.83
N GLN A 22 0.81 -12.39 -7.82
CA GLN A 22 0.49 -13.52 -8.67
C GLN A 22 1.71 -13.97 -9.45
N THR A 23 2.45 -13.03 -9.98
CA THR A 23 3.65 -13.35 -10.73
C THR A 23 4.68 -14.04 -9.82
N ALA A 24 4.78 -13.59 -8.58
CA ALA A 24 5.72 -14.18 -7.64
C ALA A 24 5.42 -15.65 -7.41
N ALA A 25 4.15 -16.04 -7.46
CA ALA A 25 3.78 -17.42 -7.26
C ALA A 25 4.29 -18.31 -8.38
N PHE A 26 4.47 -17.75 -9.58
CA PHE A 26 4.93 -18.52 -10.73
C PHE A 26 6.41 -18.35 -11.01
N ARG A 27 7.09 -17.50 -10.24
CA ARG A 27 8.50 -17.24 -10.46
C ARG A 27 9.26 -17.31 -9.14
N PRO A 28 9.52 -18.52 -8.69
CA PRO A 28 10.17 -18.68 -7.38
C PRO A 28 11.51 -17.98 -7.27
N ASP A 29 12.25 -17.92 -8.38
CA ASP A 29 13.57 -17.30 -8.40
C ASP A 29 13.51 -15.80 -8.21
N GLN A 30 12.38 -15.17 -8.52
CA GLN A 30 12.20 -13.74 -8.39
C GLN A 30 11.18 -13.38 -7.31
N ARG A 31 10.78 -14.37 -6.55
CA ARG A 31 9.68 -14.22 -5.61
C ARG A 31 9.87 -13.06 -4.66
N TRP A 32 11.02 -12.98 -4.03
CA TRP A 32 11.24 -11.95 -3.02
C TRP A 32 11.27 -10.56 -3.62
N SER A 33 11.87 -10.43 -4.79
CA SER A 33 11.88 -9.16 -5.48
C SER A 33 10.48 -8.71 -5.85
N LEU A 34 9.68 -9.63 -6.38
CA LEU A 34 8.32 -9.31 -6.81
C LEU A 34 7.43 -8.98 -5.62
N LEU A 35 7.57 -9.71 -4.52
CA LEU A 35 6.80 -9.40 -3.33
C LEU A 35 7.19 -8.06 -2.73
N GLY A 36 8.47 -7.70 -2.81
CA GLY A 36 8.90 -6.39 -2.38
C GLY A 36 8.27 -5.29 -3.20
N GLN A 37 8.18 -5.47 -4.51
CA GLN A 37 7.53 -4.49 -5.36
C GLN A 37 6.04 -4.40 -5.07
N ALA A 38 5.40 -5.52 -4.81
CA ALA A 38 3.98 -5.51 -4.43
C ALA A 38 3.78 -4.66 -3.18
N LYS A 39 4.67 -4.81 -2.22
CA LYS A 39 4.59 -4.02 -1.00
C LYS A 39 4.74 -2.53 -1.28
N ASP A 40 5.66 -2.18 -2.16
CA ASP A 40 5.86 -0.78 -2.52
C ASP A 40 4.59 -0.19 -3.11
N TRP A 41 3.92 -0.93 -3.97
CA TRP A 41 2.69 -0.43 -4.57
C TRP A 41 1.58 -0.29 -3.54
N GLU A 42 1.52 -1.21 -2.57
CA GLU A 42 0.56 -1.07 -1.49
C GLU A 42 0.84 0.15 -0.64
N HIS A 43 2.11 0.44 -0.40
CA HIS A 43 2.47 1.65 0.34
C HIS A 43 2.06 2.90 -0.42
N ARG A 44 2.18 2.89 -1.73
CA ARG A 44 1.73 4.03 -2.53
C ARG A 44 0.24 4.23 -2.43
N ALA A 45 -0.53 3.14 -2.44
CA ALA A 45 -1.97 3.23 -2.28
C ALA A 45 -2.32 3.85 -0.93
N LEU A 46 -1.63 3.41 0.10
CA LEU A 46 -1.85 3.92 1.43
C LEU A 46 -1.50 5.39 1.53
N ALA A 47 -0.40 5.78 0.90
CA ALA A 47 0.03 7.18 0.90
C ALA A 47 -1.00 8.07 0.21
N GLU A 48 -1.60 7.58 -0.87
CA GLU A 48 -2.65 8.33 -1.55
C GLU A 48 -3.81 8.60 -0.61
N LEU A 49 -4.23 7.57 0.10
CA LEU A 49 -5.34 7.72 1.04
C LEU A 49 -5.00 8.69 2.16
N GLU A 50 -3.80 8.57 2.70
CA GLU A 50 -3.38 9.45 3.77
C GLU A 50 -3.34 10.90 3.33
N THR A 51 -2.85 11.14 2.13
CA THR A 51 -2.80 12.47 1.60
C THR A 51 -4.19 13.05 1.44
N TYR A 52 -5.10 12.25 0.91
CA TYR A 52 -6.45 12.70 0.69
C TYR A 52 -7.18 13.00 2.00
N PHE A 53 -7.02 12.13 2.98
CA PHE A 53 -7.72 12.27 4.24
C PHE A 53 -6.99 13.15 5.23
N GLY A 54 -6.08 13.99 4.74
CA GLY A 54 -5.47 14.96 5.59
C GLY A 54 -4.23 14.47 6.28
N GLY A 55 -3.52 13.61 5.64
CA GLY A 55 -2.25 13.01 6.03
C GLY A 55 -1.61 13.39 7.35
N SER A 56 -2.08 14.39 8.00
CA SER A 56 -1.50 14.83 9.25
C SER A 56 -1.93 13.95 10.42
N LYS A 57 -2.60 12.88 10.17
CA LYS A 57 -3.10 12.00 11.21
C LYS A 57 -2.09 10.94 11.59
N GLN A 58 -0.86 11.25 11.42
CA GLN A 58 0.20 10.34 11.79
C GLN A 58 0.13 9.88 13.24
N PRO A 59 -0.24 10.73 14.16
CA PRO A 59 -0.32 10.29 15.55
C PRO A 59 -1.13 9.02 15.74
N THR A 60 -2.13 8.84 14.90
CA THR A 60 -2.96 7.66 15.01
C THR A 60 -2.16 6.39 14.80
N SER A 61 -1.33 6.37 13.77
CA SER A 61 -0.48 5.22 13.51
C SER A 61 0.47 4.97 14.67
N THR A 62 1.04 6.03 15.20
CA THR A 62 1.94 5.90 16.32
C THR A 62 1.25 5.29 17.51
N GLN A 63 0.03 5.72 17.76
CA GLN A 63 -0.73 5.18 18.87
C GLN A 63 -1.00 3.70 18.71
N LEU A 64 -1.26 3.27 17.51
CA LEU A 64 -1.46 1.86 17.26
C LEU A 64 -0.23 1.06 17.58
N GLU A 65 0.91 1.58 17.22
CA GLU A 65 2.16 0.91 17.53
C GLU A 65 2.36 0.77 19.02
N PHE A 66 2.07 1.81 19.74
CA PHE A 66 2.15 1.75 21.19
C PHE A 66 1.23 0.70 21.76
N ALA A 67 0.01 0.66 21.26
CA ALA A 67 -0.96 -0.31 21.75
C ALA A 67 -0.46 -1.72 21.51
N ILE A 68 0.15 -1.95 20.37
CA ILE A 68 0.68 -3.27 20.06
C ILE A 68 1.86 -3.60 20.95
N ALA A 69 2.74 -2.64 21.15
CA ALA A 69 3.92 -2.84 21.94
C ALA A 69 3.59 -3.07 23.41
N ALA A 70 2.53 -2.45 23.84
CA ALA A 70 2.10 -2.59 25.22
C ALA A 70 1.45 -3.93 25.43
#